data_dcdbf1cd282f0f202e159ed49a1f6ba7
#
_entry.id   dcdbf1cd282f0f202e159ed49a1f6ba7
#
_cell.length_a   1.000
_cell.length_b   1.000
_cell.length_c   1.000
_cell.angle_alpha   90.00
_cell.angle_beta   90.00
_cell.angle_gamma   90.00
#
_symmetry.space_group_name_H-M   'P 1'
#
loop_
_entity.id
_entity.type
_entity.pdbx_description
1 polymer ?
#
loop_
_entity_poly.entity_id
_entity_poly.type
_entity_poly.pdbx_seq_one_letter_code
_entity_poly.pdbx_strand_id
1 'polypeptide(L)'
;MIRALLITCVLLLTACASQAPLPAAVPHLELPMQLHVQRQQADQRQDWLLVIQQEANGLRWSLMDPLGIPLARQQLIDGQWHADGLLPPNAEARELFAALLFALTPDNELKGNYPGAQRRGMQRIFDERWGVEYNSANTFRLVVLTGKNDERLTYGISPLNGEALQ
;
A
#
# COMPACT_ATOMS: atom_id res chain seq x y z
N MET A 1 34.79 -0.66 -29.67
CA MET A 1 34.48 0.02 -28.40
C MET A 1 33.05 0.55 -28.33
N ILE A 2 32.52 1.29 -29.29
CA ILE A 2 31.15 1.86 -29.30
C ILE A 2 30.07 0.77 -29.19
N ARG A 3 30.22 -0.38 -29.85
CA ARG A 3 29.26 -1.49 -29.77
C ARG A 3 29.19 -2.11 -28.38
N ALA A 4 30.32 -2.23 -27.68
CA ALA A 4 30.32 -2.73 -26.28
C ALA A 4 29.66 -1.73 -25.33
N LEU A 5 29.87 -0.44 -25.53
CA LEU A 5 29.23 0.61 -24.71
C LEU A 5 27.72 0.65 -24.92
N LEU A 6 27.21 0.47 -26.13
CA LEU A 6 25.78 0.40 -26.42
C LEU A 6 25.12 -0.81 -25.78
N ILE A 7 25.75 -1.98 -25.77
CA ILE A 7 25.24 -3.20 -25.14
C ILE A 7 25.19 -3.01 -23.62
N THR A 8 26.19 -2.36 -23.03
CA THR A 8 26.21 -2.07 -21.60
C THR A 8 25.09 -1.08 -21.19
N CYS A 9 24.85 -0.04 -22.01
CA CYS A 9 23.72 0.89 -21.76
C CYS A 9 22.35 0.20 -21.85
N VAL A 10 22.14 -0.72 -22.78
CA VAL A 10 20.87 -1.44 -22.93
C VAL A 10 20.62 -2.37 -21.74
N LEU A 11 21.68 -3.00 -21.19
CA LEU A 11 21.57 -3.86 -20.01
C LEU A 11 21.26 -3.09 -18.71
N LEU A 12 21.59 -1.80 -18.64
CA LEU A 12 21.30 -0.96 -17.48
C LEU A 12 19.84 -0.47 -17.43
N LEU A 13 19.09 -0.55 -18.54
CA LEU A 13 17.69 -0.11 -18.63
C LEU A 13 16.69 -1.16 -18.14
N THR A 14 17.11 -2.37 -17.78
CA THR A 14 16.21 -3.45 -17.33
C THR A 14 16.01 -3.49 -15.80
N ALA A 15 16.38 -2.45 -15.07
CA ALA A 15 16.01 -2.31 -13.66
C ALA A 15 14.52 -1.93 -13.56
N CYS A 16 13.64 -2.80 -14.03
CA CYS A 16 12.22 -2.73 -13.71
C CYS A 16 12.05 -2.99 -12.20
N ALA A 17 11.94 -1.93 -11.41
CA ALA A 17 11.36 -2.06 -10.08
C ALA A 17 9.97 -2.66 -10.28
N SER A 18 9.74 -3.88 -9.77
CA SER A 18 8.44 -4.54 -9.88
C SER A 18 7.38 -3.63 -9.26
N GLN A 19 6.47 -3.12 -10.08
CA GLN A 19 5.37 -2.31 -9.57
C GLN A 19 4.54 -3.11 -8.58
N ALA A 20 4.03 -2.44 -7.55
CA ALA A 20 3.10 -3.07 -6.62
C ALA A 20 1.85 -3.54 -7.38
N PRO A 21 1.37 -4.77 -7.16
CA PRO A 21 0.16 -5.28 -7.78
C PRO A 21 -1.04 -4.38 -7.47
N LEU A 22 -1.93 -4.24 -8.45
CA LEU A 22 -3.18 -3.50 -8.33
C LEU A 22 -4.36 -4.42 -8.62
N PRO A 23 -5.55 -4.12 -8.07
CA PRO A 23 -6.75 -4.90 -8.35
C PRO A 23 -7.16 -4.74 -9.82
N ALA A 24 -7.87 -5.75 -10.34
CA ALA A 24 -8.43 -5.69 -11.71
C ALA A 24 -9.48 -4.57 -11.87
N ALA A 25 -10.19 -4.24 -10.78
CA ALA A 25 -11.09 -3.10 -10.68
C ALA A 25 -10.97 -2.46 -9.31
N VAL A 26 -11.33 -1.19 -9.18
CA VAL A 26 -11.33 -0.50 -7.88
C VAL A 26 -12.36 -1.18 -6.97
N PRO A 27 -11.95 -1.73 -5.81
CA PRO A 27 -12.86 -2.41 -4.90
C PRO A 27 -13.79 -1.41 -4.22
N HIS A 28 -14.95 -1.91 -3.78
CA HIS A 28 -15.90 -1.12 -3.01
C HIS A 28 -15.36 -0.87 -1.61
N LEU A 29 -15.05 0.40 -1.28
CA LEU A 29 -14.58 0.82 0.03
C LEU A 29 -15.63 1.72 0.70
N GLU A 30 -15.80 1.57 2.01
CA GLU A 30 -16.63 2.47 2.81
C GLU A 30 -15.86 3.77 3.10
N LEU A 31 -16.06 4.78 2.28
CA LEU A 31 -15.33 6.04 2.32
C LEU A 31 -16.16 7.18 2.94
N PRO A 32 -15.52 8.18 3.57
CA PRO A 32 -14.09 8.31 3.79
C PRO A 32 -13.56 7.38 4.90
N MET A 33 -12.32 6.90 4.76
CA MET A 33 -11.63 6.13 5.80
C MET A 33 -10.53 6.96 6.43
N GLN A 34 -10.42 6.88 7.76
CA GLN A 34 -9.31 7.44 8.53
C GLN A 34 -8.69 6.30 9.34
N LEU A 35 -7.42 6.03 9.08
CA LEU A 35 -6.71 4.90 9.66
C LEU A 35 -5.46 5.38 10.40
N HIS A 36 -5.26 4.80 11.58
CA HIS A 36 -3.97 4.80 12.26
C HIS A 36 -3.11 3.70 11.65
N VAL A 37 -1.92 4.05 11.23
CA VAL A 37 -0.92 3.14 10.65
C VAL A 37 0.30 3.13 11.54
N GLN A 38 0.54 2.02 12.19
CA GLN A 38 1.71 1.81 13.02
C GLN A 38 2.76 1.03 12.24
N ARG A 39 3.77 1.72 11.74
CA ARG A 39 4.90 1.13 11.02
C ARG A 39 5.91 0.55 12.00
N GLN A 40 6.36 -0.67 11.75
CA GLN A 40 7.42 -1.32 12.51
C GLN A 40 8.44 -1.95 11.56
N GLN A 41 9.70 -1.61 11.77
CA GLN A 41 10.85 -2.19 11.08
C GLN A 41 11.98 -2.39 12.09
N ALA A 42 12.38 -3.64 12.32
CA ALA A 42 13.27 -4.00 13.42
C ALA A 42 12.79 -3.40 14.76
N ASP A 43 13.62 -2.63 15.45
CA ASP A 43 13.29 -1.98 16.72
C ASP A 43 12.69 -0.57 16.56
N GLN A 44 12.50 -0.12 15.32
CA GLN A 44 11.94 1.21 15.05
C GLN A 44 10.42 1.13 14.85
N ARG A 45 9.72 2.01 15.54
CA ARG A 45 8.28 2.20 15.44
C ARG A 45 7.96 3.63 15.07
N GLN A 46 7.02 3.81 14.15
CA GLN A 46 6.50 5.09 13.72
C GLN A 46 4.99 5.01 13.63
N ASP A 47 4.33 6.07 14.03
CA ASP A 47 2.87 6.19 13.94
C ASP A 47 2.53 7.19 12.85
N TRP A 48 1.61 6.83 11.96
CA TRP A 48 1.15 7.64 10.84
C TRP A 48 -0.37 7.69 10.80
N LEU A 49 -0.89 8.71 10.14
CA LEU A 49 -2.30 8.87 9.83
C LEU A 49 -2.50 8.68 8.33
N LEU A 50 -3.45 7.85 7.95
CA LEU A 50 -3.84 7.67 6.56
C LEU A 50 -5.29 8.07 6.36
N VAL A 51 -5.55 8.94 5.40
CA VAL A 51 -6.88 9.32 4.97
C VAL A 51 -7.08 8.83 3.53
N ILE A 52 -8.17 8.08 3.32
CA ILE A 52 -8.63 7.63 2.01
C ILE A 52 -9.98 8.25 1.75
N GLN A 53 -10.12 8.95 0.64
CA GLN A 53 -11.37 9.63 0.31
C GLN A 53 -11.69 9.57 -1.18
N GLN A 54 -12.99 9.62 -1.49
CA GLN A 54 -13.45 9.70 -2.87
C GLN A 54 -13.24 11.12 -3.41
N GLU A 55 -12.68 11.21 -4.59
CA GLU A 55 -12.56 12.42 -5.38
C GLU A 55 -13.32 12.26 -6.71
N ALA A 56 -13.46 13.36 -7.45
CA ALA A 56 -14.22 13.35 -8.71
C ALA A 56 -13.74 12.28 -9.71
N ASN A 57 -12.43 12.02 -9.75
CA ASN A 57 -11.82 11.14 -10.75
C ASN A 57 -11.19 9.87 -10.16
N GLY A 58 -11.32 9.60 -8.86
CA GLY A 58 -10.68 8.43 -8.25
C GLY A 58 -10.58 8.51 -6.74
N LEU A 59 -9.65 7.77 -6.16
CA LEU A 59 -9.43 7.70 -4.73
C LEU A 59 -8.16 8.46 -4.36
N ARG A 60 -8.27 9.45 -3.47
CA ARG A 60 -7.12 10.13 -2.89
C ARG A 60 -6.66 9.42 -1.62
N TRP A 61 -5.36 9.18 -1.53
CA TRP A 61 -4.67 8.59 -0.41
C TRP A 61 -3.66 9.58 0.14
N SER A 62 -3.81 9.97 1.41
CA SER A 62 -2.96 10.96 2.08
C SER A 62 -2.38 10.35 3.34
N LEU A 63 -1.07 10.12 3.35
CA LEU A 63 -0.31 9.64 4.49
C LEU A 63 0.39 10.81 5.16
N MET A 64 0.25 10.92 6.47
CA MET A 64 0.79 12.02 7.28
C MET A 64 1.44 11.49 8.54
N ASP A 65 2.38 12.24 9.09
CA ASP A 65 2.86 12.01 10.46
C ASP A 65 1.81 12.49 11.49
N PRO A 66 2.02 12.23 12.81
CA PRO A 66 1.10 12.67 13.85
C PRO A 66 0.96 14.20 13.99
N LEU A 67 1.88 14.97 13.42
CA LEU A 67 1.81 16.44 13.40
C LEU A 67 1.06 16.97 12.17
N GLY A 68 0.56 16.07 11.30
CA GLY A 68 -0.14 16.42 10.08
C GLY A 68 0.78 16.78 8.91
N ILE A 69 2.09 16.53 9.03
CA ILE A 69 3.03 16.75 7.93
C ILE A 69 2.86 15.63 6.89
N PRO A 70 2.60 15.97 5.62
CA PRO A 70 2.37 14.95 4.61
C PRO A 70 3.65 14.19 4.26
N LEU A 71 3.59 12.86 4.34
CA LEU A 71 4.65 11.93 3.97
C LEU A 71 4.49 11.42 2.53
N ALA A 72 3.25 11.23 2.09
CA ALA A 72 2.92 10.85 0.72
C ALA A 72 1.47 11.22 0.39
N ARG A 73 1.23 11.63 -0.86
CA ARG A 73 -0.11 11.83 -1.42
C ARG A 73 -0.16 11.25 -2.82
N GLN A 74 -1.17 10.44 -3.08
CA GLN A 74 -1.38 9.82 -4.39
C GLN A 74 -2.87 9.70 -4.68
N GLN A 75 -3.21 9.67 -5.96
CA GLN A 75 -4.56 9.36 -6.44
C GLN A 75 -4.53 8.06 -7.23
N LEU A 76 -5.50 7.19 -6.95
CA LEU A 76 -5.77 6.02 -7.77
C LEU A 76 -6.86 6.40 -8.79
N ILE A 77 -6.48 6.56 -10.05
CA ILE A 77 -7.35 6.94 -11.16
C ILE A 77 -7.22 5.86 -12.23
N ASP A 78 -8.33 5.32 -12.69
CA ASP A 78 -8.37 4.28 -13.76
C ASP A 78 -7.41 3.11 -13.49
N GLY A 79 -7.29 2.68 -12.23
CA GLY A 79 -6.41 1.59 -11.83
C GLY A 79 -4.91 1.93 -11.84
N GLN A 80 -4.54 3.21 -11.84
CA GLN A 80 -3.14 3.64 -11.84
C GLN A 80 -2.88 4.67 -10.74
N TRP A 81 -1.69 4.61 -10.14
CA TRP A 81 -1.25 5.59 -9.17
C TRP A 81 -0.68 6.84 -9.84
N HIS A 82 -1.25 7.98 -9.50
CA HIS A 82 -0.79 9.30 -9.91
C HIS A 82 -0.28 10.09 -8.72
N ALA A 83 0.80 10.87 -8.91
CA ALA A 83 1.25 11.80 -7.89
C ALA A 83 0.17 12.88 -7.64
N ASP A 84 -0.06 13.21 -6.37
CA ASP A 84 -0.97 14.29 -5.98
C ASP A 84 -0.18 15.38 -5.26
N GLY A 85 0.12 16.44 -5.97
CA GLY A 85 0.89 17.58 -5.49
C GLY A 85 2.40 17.48 -5.74
N LEU A 86 3.17 18.24 -4.95
CA LEU A 86 4.61 18.45 -5.14
C LEU A 86 5.49 17.52 -4.28
N LEU A 87 4.90 16.56 -3.57
CA LEU A 87 5.69 15.63 -2.77
C LEU A 87 6.51 14.70 -3.68
N PRO A 88 7.77 14.44 -3.32
CA PRO A 88 8.60 13.51 -4.07
C PRO A 88 7.99 12.10 -4.03
N PRO A 89 8.23 11.26 -5.06
CA PRO A 89 7.78 9.89 -5.08
C PRO A 89 8.29 9.12 -3.84
N ASN A 90 7.36 8.47 -3.13
CA ASN A 90 7.65 7.62 -1.98
C ASN A 90 7.31 6.17 -2.33
N ALA A 91 8.34 5.36 -2.58
CA ALA A 91 8.17 3.97 -2.99
C ALA A 91 7.56 3.10 -1.88
N GLU A 92 7.92 3.34 -0.61
CA GLU A 92 7.35 2.63 0.53
C GLU A 92 5.85 2.94 0.67
N ALA A 93 5.46 4.20 0.58
CA ALA A 93 4.06 4.58 0.65
C ALA A 93 3.23 3.99 -0.52
N ARG A 94 3.80 3.93 -1.72
CA ARG A 94 3.13 3.30 -2.87
C ARG A 94 2.89 1.81 -2.65
N GLU A 95 3.87 1.11 -2.13
CA GLU A 95 3.75 -0.30 -1.76
C GLU A 95 2.71 -0.49 -0.66
N LEU A 96 2.77 0.32 0.40
CA LEU A 96 1.80 0.30 1.49
C LEU A 96 0.37 0.54 0.98
N PHE A 97 0.15 1.53 0.11
CA PHE A 97 -1.18 1.84 -0.43
C PHE A 97 -1.75 0.68 -1.26
N ALA A 98 -0.91 0.05 -2.10
CA ALA A 98 -1.34 -1.11 -2.87
C ALA A 98 -1.66 -2.32 -1.97
N ALA A 99 -0.84 -2.57 -0.95
CA ALA A 99 -1.06 -3.65 0.01
C ALA A 99 -2.30 -3.40 0.89
N LEU A 100 -2.56 -2.15 1.26
CA LEU A 100 -3.79 -1.76 1.96
C LEU A 100 -5.03 -1.91 1.08
N LEU A 101 -4.93 -1.56 -0.19
CA LEU A 101 -6.04 -1.75 -1.14
C LEU A 101 -6.40 -3.24 -1.25
N PHE A 102 -5.40 -4.14 -1.29
CA PHE A 102 -5.59 -5.58 -1.19
C PHE A 102 -6.25 -5.99 0.13
N ALA A 103 -5.74 -5.49 1.26
CA ALA A 103 -6.25 -5.83 2.59
C ALA A 103 -7.71 -5.38 2.78
N LEU A 104 -8.06 -4.20 2.29
CA LEU A 104 -9.40 -3.59 2.43
C LEU A 104 -10.41 -4.09 1.39
N THR A 105 -9.97 -4.81 0.36
CA THR A 105 -10.88 -5.37 -0.65
C THR A 105 -11.88 -6.32 0.00
N PRO A 106 -13.21 -6.16 -0.22
CA PRO A 106 -14.22 -7.08 0.29
C PRO A 106 -14.00 -8.53 -0.16
N ASP A 107 -14.37 -9.49 0.68
CA ASP A 107 -14.16 -10.92 0.41
C ASP A 107 -14.81 -11.40 -0.88
N ASN A 108 -16.00 -10.92 -1.16
CA ASN A 108 -16.77 -11.25 -2.37
C ASN A 108 -16.11 -10.69 -3.65
N GLU A 109 -15.28 -9.66 -3.53
CA GLU A 109 -14.54 -9.05 -4.65
C GLU A 109 -13.10 -9.55 -4.76
N LEU A 110 -12.57 -10.20 -3.70
CA LEU A 110 -11.16 -10.56 -3.60
C LEU A 110 -10.68 -11.42 -4.78
N LYS A 111 -11.42 -12.47 -5.11
CA LYS A 111 -11.03 -13.41 -6.18
C LYS A 111 -11.03 -12.77 -7.57
N GLY A 112 -11.95 -11.83 -7.81
CA GLY A 112 -12.03 -11.09 -9.07
C GLY A 112 -10.89 -10.07 -9.21
N ASN A 113 -10.57 -9.38 -8.12
CA ASN A 113 -9.56 -8.33 -8.11
C ASN A 113 -8.13 -8.85 -7.98
N TYR A 114 -7.94 -9.96 -7.26
CA TYR A 114 -6.63 -10.56 -6.99
C TYR A 114 -6.70 -12.08 -7.16
N PRO A 115 -6.64 -12.61 -8.41
CA PRO A 115 -6.80 -14.04 -8.68
C PRO A 115 -5.80 -14.96 -7.97
N GLY A 116 -4.59 -14.44 -7.66
CA GLY A 116 -3.55 -15.16 -6.91
C GLY A 116 -3.73 -15.13 -5.39
N ALA A 117 -4.72 -14.38 -4.88
CA ALA A 117 -4.92 -14.25 -3.44
C ALA A 117 -5.40 -15.55 -2.80
N GLN A 118 -4.81 -15.88 -1.65
CA GLN A 118 -5.22 -17.00 -0.82
C GLN A 118 -5.83 -16.47 0.48
N ARG A 119 -6.96 -17.07 0.90
CA ARG A 119 -7.57 -16.80 2.21
C ARG A 119 -7.61 -18.08 3.03
N ARG A 120 -7.18 -17.97 4.31
CA ARG A 120 -7.21 -19.04 5.30
C ARG A 120 -7.72 -18.47 6.63
N GLY A 121 -9.01 -18.63 6.90
CA GLY A 121 -9.64 -18.05 8.09
C GLY A 121 -9.51 -16.53 8.14
N MET A 122 -8.81 -16.02 9.15
CA MET A 122 -8.54 -14.59 9.37
C MET A 122 -7.26 -14.09 8.68
N GLN A 123 -6.71 -14.85 7.75
CA GLN A 123 -5.50 -14.48 7.03
C GLN A 123 -5.76 -14.38 5.53
N ARG A 124 -5.08 -13.41 4.90
CA ARG A 124 -4.94 -13.31 3.45
C ARG A 124 -3.47 -13.24 3.07
N ILE A 125 -3.11 -13.88 1.96
CA ILE A 125 -1.74 -13.88 1.42
C ILE A 125 -1.84 -13.61 -0.08
N PHE A 126 -0.93 -12.78 -0.58
CA PHE A 126 -0.78 -12.52 -2.00
C PHE A 126 0.69 -12.67 -2.42
N ASP A 127 0.97 -13.70 -3.23
CA ASP A 127 2.24 -13.98 -3.91
C ASP A 127 3.49 -13.86 -3.02
N GLU A 128 3.47 -14.32 -1.77
CA GLU A 128 4.57 -14.15 -0.82
C GLU A 128 4.98 -12.69 -0.56
N ARG A 129 4.33 -11.74 -1.24
CA ARG A 129 4.62 -10.31 -1.13
C ARG A 129 3.90 -9.65 0.02
N TRP A 130 2.61 -10.00 0.22
CA TRP A 130 1.78 -9.43 1.27
C TRP A 130 1.11 -10.51 2.11
N GLY A 131 1.18 -10.32 3.42
CA GLY A 131 0.42 -11.10 4.39
C GLY A 131 -0.45 -10.17 5.22
N VAL A 132 -1.71 -10.53 5.40
CA VAL A 132 -2.67 -9.78 6.24
C VAL A 132 -3.24 -10.72 7.28
N GLU A 133 -3.22 -10.30 8.54
CA GLU A 133 -3.82 -11.01 9.67
C GLU A 133 -4.86 -10.12 10.31
N TYR A 134 -6.13 -10.51 10.22
CA TYR A 134 -7.27 -9.72 10.68
C TYR A 134 -7.61 -10.00 12.12
N ASN A 135 -7.84 -8.95 12.92
CA ASN A 135 -8.56 -9.02 14.19
C ASN A 135 -10.05 -8.68 13.97
N SER A 136 -10.33 -7.77 13.04
CA SER A 136 -11.65 -7.40 12.52
C SER A 136 -11.51 -6.86 11.09
N ALA A 137 -12.61 -6.51 10.44
CA ALA A 137 -12.60 -6.01 9.07
C ALA A 137 -11.66 -4.80 8.86
N ASN A 138 -11.57 -3.91 9.84
CA ASN A 138 -10.80 -2.67 9.75
C ASN A 138 -9.61 -2.62 10.73
N THR A 139 -9.33 -3.71 11.47
CA THR A 139 -8.20 -3.81 12.39
C THR A 139 -7.40 -5.05 12.05
N PHE A 140 -6.18 -4.87 11.56
CA PHE A 140 -5.35 -5.96 11.09
C PHE A 140 -3.86 -5.62 11.12
N ARG A 141 -3.06 -6.65 11.02
CA ARG A 141 -1.62 -6.56 10.79
C ARG A 141 -1.35 -6.86 9.31
N LEU A 142 -0.62 -5.97 8.67
CA LEU A 142 -0.13 -6.12 7.31
C LEU A 142 1.37 -6.34 7.33
N VAL A 143 1.84 -7.37 6.66
CA VAL A 143 3.27 -7.66 6.44
C VAL A 143 3.58 -7.49 4.97
N VAL A 144 4.56 -6.65 4.68
CA VAL A 144 5.07 -6.42 3.32
C VAL A 144 6.49 -6.97 3.24
N LEU A 145 6.74 -7.89 2.31
CA LEU A 145 8.07 -8.40 2.03
C LEU A 145 8.73 -7.52 0.96
N THR A 146 9.78 -6.82 1.32
CA THR A 146 10.55 -5.98 0.40
C THR A 146 11.69 -6.79 -0.21
N GLY A 147 11.59 -7.01 -1.53
CA GLY A 147 12.24 -8.02 -2.33
C GLY A 147 13.75 -7.99 -2.51
N LYS A 148 14.60 -7.47 -1.63
CA LYS A 148 16.06 -7.61 -1.82
C LYS A 148 16.83 -8.29 -0.68
N ASN A 149 16.30 -8.33 0.53
CA ASN A 149 16.97 -8.93 1.69
C ASN A 149 16.00 -9.62 2.64
N ASP A 150 14.80 -10.06 2.18
CA ASP A 150 13.72 -10.56 3.06
C ASP A 150 13.39 -9.60 4.22
N GLU A 151 13.64 -8.31 4.04
CA GLU A 151 13.27 -7.31 5.02
C GLU A 151 11.74 -7.24 5.12
N ARG A 152 11.26 -7.47 6.34
CA ARG A 152 9.84 -7.40 6.65
C ARG A 152 9.49 -6.02 7.19
N LEU A 153 8.61 -5.32 6.48
CA LEU A 153 7.91 -4.18 7.02
C LEU A 153 6.57 -4.65 7.56
N THR A 154 6.28 -4.33 8.82
CA THR A 154 5.02 -4.68 9.45
C THR A 154 4.26 -3.39 9.74
N TYR A 155 2.96 -3.41 9.45
CA TYR A 155 2.06 -2.31 9.73
C TYR A 155 0.88 -2.81 10.56
N GLY A 156 0.66 -2.21 11.73
CA GLY A 156 -0.59 -2.33 12.46
C GLY A 156 -1.58 -1.31 11.93
N ILE A 157 -2.77 -1.75 11.55
CA ILE A 157 -3.81 -0.89 10.98
C ILE A 157 -5.03 -0.94 11.88
N SER A 158 -5.55 0.23 12.22
CA SER A 158 -6.81 0.36 12.97
C SER A 158 -7.55 1.64 12.56
N PRO A 159 -8.88 1.67 12.68
CA PRO A 159 -9.63 2.91 12.49
C PRO A 159 -9.15 3.99 13.44
N LEU A 160 -9.10 5.23 12.97
CA LEU A 160 -8.92 6.39 13.81
C LEU A 160 -10.28 6.75 14.41
N ASN A 161 -10.64 6.10 15.51
CA ASN A 161 -11.89 6.40 16.21
C ASN A 161 -11.77 7.76 16.88
N GLY A 162 -12.79 8.60 16.76
CA GLY A 162 -12.84 9.93 17.39
C GLY A 162 -12.90 9.92 18.92
N GLU A 163 -12.64 8.80 19.57
CA GLU A 163 -12.58 8.66 21.04
C GLU A 163 -11.17 8.88 21.63
N ALA A 164 -10.15 9.09 20.81
CA ALA A 164 -8.78 9.28 21.30
C ALA A 164 -8.43 10.75 21.67
N LEU A 165 -9.40 11.66 21.68
CA LEU A 165 -9.25 13.08 22.05
C LEU A 165 -10.21 13.52 23.15
N GLN A 166 -10.33 12.72 24.22
CA GLN A 166 -10.90 13.18 25.50
C GLN A 166 -9.86 13.09 26.60
#